data_ee8094b5ce8c6350fdcc309fb414ea78
#
_entry.id   ee8094b5ce8c6350fdcc309fb414ea78
#
_cell.length_a   1.000
_cell.length_b   1.000
_cell.length_c   1.000
_cell.angle_alpha   90.00
_cell.angle_beta   90.00
_cell.angle_gamma   90.00
#
_symmetry.space_group_name_H-M   'P 1'
#
loop_
_entity.id
_entity.type
_entity.pdbx_description
1 polymer ?
#
loop_
_entity_poly.entity_id
_entity_poly.type
_entity_poly.pdbx_seq_one_letter_code
_entity_poly.pdbx_strand_id
1 'polypeptide(L)'
;MNYTETLAYLDSLGKFGINLGMERIEDLLKELNNPEQKVRTIHVTGTNGKGSVTSMITNILLVSGLKVGKFTSPHLVRYNERIEVDGKEISDEDFALVVTAVRRAVESVMAKGTDQPTQFEVLTAAAFLHFALQKLDYAVIEVGLGGLWDSTNVITPVVSVITNVSLDHTDRCGKTVEEIAMQKAGIIKDGVPVVTAAEGEALGPIQAMSLFKQAPLYIYGKAFTGQEVSSSMEGQTFTLSAGDYHSNYDVKLPGAHQILNTAVAVVAAKLASKQDSRINELALHQGVALTKWPGRLERISQKPDVILDGAHNPAGAAVLRAALDK
;
A
#
# COMPACT_ATOMS: atom_id res chain seq x y z
N MET A 1 -14.81 -24.03 -4.09
CA MET A 1 -13.78 -24.24 -5.14
C MET A 1 -12.51 -24.74 -4.47
N ASN A 2 -11.74 -25.60 -5.15
CA ASN A 2 -10.33 -25.82 -4.80
C ASN A 2 -9.45 -24.68 -5.33
N TYR A 3 -8.13 -24.69 -5.07
CA TYR A 3 -7.22 -23.61 -5.48
C TYR A 3 -7.16 -23.42 -7.00
N THR A 4 -7.05 -24.50 -7.78
CA THR A 4 -7.02 -24.43 -9.25
C THR A 4 -8.30 -23.86 -9.84
N GLU A 5 -9.45 -24.27 -9.33
CA GLU A 5 -10.76 -23.73 -9.73
C GLU A 5 -10.88 -22.23 -9.35
N THR A 6 -10.27 -21.84 -8.24
CA THR A 6 -10.23 -20.44 -7.78
C THR A 6 -9.43 -19.56 -8.74
N LEU A 7 -8.26 -20.02 -9.17
CA LEU A 7 -7.45 -19.32 -10.18
C LEU A 7 -8.22 -19.18 -11.50
N ALA A 8 -8.83 -20.27 -11.99
CA ALA A 8 -9.62 -20.24 -13.20
C ALA A 8 -10.82 -19.27 -13.12
N TYR A 9 -11.47 -19.17 -11.95
CA TYR A 9 -12.52 -18.19 -11.70
C TYR A 9 -11.98 -16.75 -11.77
N LEU A 10 -10.89 -16.45 -11.07
CA LEU A 10 -10.28 -15.12 -11.09
C LEU A 10 -9.84 -14.71 -12.50
N ASP A 11 -9.22 -15.62 -13.24
CA ASP A 11 -8.78 -15.38 -14.63
C ASP A 11 -9.98 -15.11 -15.55
N SER A 12 -11.12 -15.76 -15.31
CA SER A 12 -12.35 -15.51 -16.05
C SER A 12 -12.90 -14.09 -15.88
N LEU A 13 -12.59 -13.44 -14.74
CA LEU A 13 -12.96 -12.06 -14.43
C LEU A 13 -12.03 -11.04 -15.11
N GLY A 14 -10.82 -11.42 -15.51
CA GLY A 14 -9.84 -10.53 -16.15
C GLY A 14 -10.36 -9.86 -17.41
N LYS A 15 -11.30 -10.48 -18.12
CA LYS A 15 -11.96 -9.95 -19.32
C LYS A 15 -12.78 -8.67 -19.06
N PHE A 16 -13.20 -8.42 -17.82
CA PHE A 16 -13.98 -7.23 -17.46
C PHE A 16 -13.09 -5.99 -17.24
N GLY A 17 -11.75 -6.17 -17.19
CA GLY A 17 -10.78 -5.10 -17.12
C GLY A 17 -10.92 -4.23 -15.86
N ILE A 18 -10.56 -2.95 -16.00
CA ILE A 18 -10.72 -1.92 -14.97
C ILE A 18 -12.06 -1.21 -15.23
N ASN A 19 -12.95 -1.27 -14.27
CA ASN A 19 -14.23 -0.56 -14.29
C ASN A 19 -14.33 0.30 -13.02
N LEU A 20 -14.24 1.62 -13.18
CA LEU A 20 -14.26 2.57 -12.06
C LEU A 20 -15.66 2.66 -11.45
N GLY A 21 -15.74 2.83 -10.14
CA GLY A 21 -16.96 2.97 -9.37
C GLY A 21 -16.91 2.21 -8.06
N MET A 22 -17.61 2.68 -7.05
CA MET A 22 -17.59 2.11 -5.69
C MET A 22 -18.77 1.18 -5.42
N GLU A 23 -19.89 1.33 -6.14
CA GLU A 23 -21.16 0.63 -5.88
C GLU A 23 -20.99 -0.90 -5.82
N ARG A 24 -20.26 -1.49 -6.78
CA ARG A 24 -20.07 -2.96 -6.85
C ARG A 24 -19.33 -3.51 -5.64
N ILE A 25 -18.24 -2.85 -5.24
CA ILE A 25 -17.47 -3.28 -4.07
C ILE A 25 -18.23 -3.04 -2.77
N GLU A 26 -18.97 -1.93 -2.65
CA GLU A 26 -19.80 -1.63 -1.48
C GLU A 26 -20.93 -2.65 -1.31
N ASP A 27 -21.64 -2.99 -2.39
CA ASP A 27 -22.68 -4.04 -2.36
C ASP A 27 -22.09 -5.40 -1.98
N LEU A 28 -20.93 -5.74 -2.56
CA LEU A 28 -20.24 -6.99 -2.30
C LEU A 28 -19.80 -7.12 -0.83
N LEU A 29 -19.22 -6.05 -0.26
CA LEU A 29 -18.80 -6.03 1.14
C LEU A 29 -20.00 -6.05 2.09
N LYS A 30 -21.08 -5.36 1.75
CA LYS A 30 -22.32 -5.43 2.51
C LYS A 30 -22.89 -6.84 2.56
N GLU A 31 -22.88 -7.57 1.44
CA GLU A 31 -23.30 -8.98 1.39
C GLU A 31 -22.41 -9.89 2.26
N LEU A 32 -21.14 -9.51 2.44
CA LEU A 32 -20.16 -10.19 3.31
C LEU A 32 -20.17 -9.70 4.77
N ASN A 33 -21.14 -8.89 5.19
CA ASN A 33 -21.28 -8.27 6.52
C ASN A 33 -20.13 -7.29 6.85
N ASN A 34 -19.73 -6.46 5.89
CA ASN A 34 -18.74 -5.38 5.98
C ASN A 34 -17.44 -5.80 6.70
N PRO A 35 -16.71 -6.77 6.15
CA PRO A 35 -15.48 -7.26 6.79
C PRO A 35 -14.38 -6.20 6.88
N GLU A 36 -14.38 -5.19 6.01
CA GLU A 36 -13.44 -4.06 5.98
C GLU A 36 -13.52 -3.19 7.24
N GLN A 37 -14.65 -3.18 7.94
CA GLN A 37 -14.87 -2.41 9.16
C GLN A 37 -14.38 -3.12 10.43
N LYS A 38 -13.92 -4.38 10.33
CA LYS A 38 -13.53 -5.22 11.47
C LYS A 38 -12.05 -5.15 11.82
N VAL A 39 -11.26 -4.38 11.08
CA VAL A 39 -9.81 -4.23 11.30
C VAL A 39 -9.40 -2.77 11.14
N ARG A 40 -8.49 -2.29 11.99
CA ARG A 40 -7.88 -0.97 11.82
C ARG A 40 -6.95 -1.00 10.61
N THR A 41 -7.00 0.03 9.76
CA THR A 41 -6.24 0.03 8.51
C THR A 41 -5.31 1.23 8.40
N ILE A 42 -4.20 1.06 7.66
CA ILE A 42 -3.37 2.13 7.12
C ILE A 42 -3.47 2.02 5.60
N HIS A 43 -3.82 3.12 4.93
CA HIS A 43 -4.12 3.12 3.50
C HIS A 43 -3.00 3.82 2.73
N VAL A 44 -2.42 3.15 1.75
CA VAL A 44 -1.21 3.61 1.04
C VAL A 44 -1.47 3.74 -0.45
N THR A 45 -1.40 4.96 -0.99
CA THR A 45 -1.40 5.24 -2.44
C THR A 45 -0.12 5.97 -2.85
N GLY A 46 0.04 6.17 -4.15
CA GLY A 46 1.14 6.91 -4.78
C GLY A 46 1.39 6.40 -6.19
N THR A 47 2.29 7.04 -6.92
CA THR A 47 2.74 6.53 -8.22
C THR A 47 3.76 5.41 -7.97
N ASN A 48 4.88 5.73 -7.34
CA ASN A 48 5.94 4.78 -7.00
C ASN A 48 6.09 4.64 -5.48
N GLY A 49 6.70 3.55 -5.01
CA GLY A 49 7.02 3.35 -3.58
C GLY A 49 5.88 2.78 -2.73
N LYS A 50 4.66 2.62 -3.24
CA LYS A 50 3.52 2.07 -2.49
C LYS A 50 3.86 0.77 -1.76
N GLY A 51 4.28 -0.27 -2.48
CA GLY A 51 4.61 -1.57 -1.90
C GLY A 51 5.77 -1.52 -0.91
N SER A 52 6.82 -0.70 -1.17
CA SER A 52 7.92 -0.51 -0.21
C SER A 52 7.42 0.10 1.10
N VAL A 53 6.63 1.18 1.04
CA VAL A 53 6.06 1.84 2.22
C VAL A 53 5.09 0.90 2.95
N THR A 54 4.23 0.20 2.22
CA THR A 54 3.31 -0.82 2.77
C THR A 54 4.09 -1.90 3.53
N SER A 55 5.16 -2.44 2.95
CA SER A 55 6.01 -3.44 3.61
C SER A 55 6.73 -2.91 4.84
N MET A 56 7.28 -1.70 4.79
CA MET A 56 7.95 -1.07 5.94
C MET A 56 6.97 -0.88 7.10
N ILE A 57 5.78 -0.32 6.85
CA ILE A 57 4.75 -0.13 7.87
C ILE A 57 4.33 -1.50 8.44
N THR A 58 4.08 -2.49 7.58
CA THR A 58 3.71 -3.85 8.00
C THR A 58 4.76 -4.44 8.95
N ASN A 59 6.05 -4.36 8.60
CA ASN A 59 7.12 -4.88 9.44
C ASN A 59 7.26 -4.14 10.78
N ILE A 60 7.08 -2.81 10.80
CA ILE A 60 7.03 -2.04 12.05
C ILE A 60 5.92 -2.57 12.97
N LEU A 61 4.73 -2.78 12.42
CA LEU A 61 3.59 -3.28 13.17
C LEU A 61 3.82 -4.73 13.67
N LEU A 62 4.40 -5.60 12.84
CA LEU A 62 4.75 -6.97 13.21
C LEU A 62 5.76 -7.02 14.37
N VAL A 63 6.84 -6.21 14.29
CA VAL A 63 7.84 -6.12 15.37
C VAL A 63 7.25 -5.55 16.65
N SER A 64 6.18 -4.76 16.55
CA SER A 64 5.41 -4.27 17.71
C SER A 64 4.61 -5.37 18.42
N GLY A 65 4.65 -6.62 17.92
CA GLY A 65 3.88 -7.74 18.46
C GLY A 65 2.39 -7.70 18.11
N LEU A 66 2.04 -6.96 17.05
CA LEU A 66 0.67 -6.86 16.52
C LEU A 66 0.40 -7.98 15.53
N LYS A 67 -0.86 -8.40 15.43
CA LYS A 67 -1.34 -9.29 14.38
C LYS A 67 -1.71 -8.48 13.16
N VAL A 68 -0.98 -8.65 12.05
CA VAL A 68 -1.00 -7.70 10.94
C VAL A 68 -1.33 -8.38 9.61
N GLY A 69 -2.27 -7.79 8.87
CA GLY A 69 -2.53 -8.09 7.47
C GLY A 69 -1.81 -7.13 6.54
N LYS A 70 -1.43 -7.63 5.36
CA LYS A 70 -0.91 -6.81 4.25
C LYS A 70 -1.66 -7.16 2.98
N PHE A 71 -2.13 -6.13 2.26
CA PHE A 71 -2.70 -6.26 0.92
C PHE A 71 -1.90 -5.43 -0.06
N THR A 72 -1.36 -6.07 -1.10
CA THR A 72 -0.49 -5.43 -2.11
C THR A 72 -0.86 -5.87 -3.52
N SER A 73 -0.49 -5.06 -4.53
CA SER A 73 -0.68 -5.39 -5.94
C SER A 73 0.30 -4.66 -6.87
N PRO A 74 0.65 -5.27 -8.02
CA PRO A 74 0.37 -6.66 -8.41
C PRO A 74 1.27 -7.66 -7.66
N HIS A 75 1.06 -8.95 -7.89
CA HIS A 75 2.00 -10.01 -7.47
C HIS A 75 3.13 -10.19 -8.47
N LEU A 76 4.21 -10.85 -8.07
CA LEU A 76 5.32 -11.21 -8.94
C LEU A 76 5.10 -12.58 -9.60
N VAL A 77 4.65 -13.58 -8.84
CA VAL A 77 4.50 -14.97 -9.29
C VAL A 77 3.08 -15.48 -9.13
N ARG A 78 2.44 -15.26 -7.96
CA ARG A 78 1.16 -15.88 -7.62
C ARG A 78 0.22 -14.96 -6.85
N TYR A 79 -1.08 -15.17 -6.99
CA TYR A 79 -2.12 -14.35 -6.33
C TYR A 79 -1.99 -14.29 -4.80
N ASN A 80 -1.48 -15.35 -4.17
CA ASN A 80 -1.35 -15.42 -2.70
C ASN A 80 -0.45 -14.32 -2.13
N GLU A 81 0.57 -13.89 -2.87
CA GLU A 81 1.47 -12.78 -2.49
C GLU A 81 0.72 -11.49 -2.16
N ARG A 82 -0.50 -11.31 -2.73
CA ARG A 82 -1.31 -10.10 -2.52
C ARG A 82 -1.93 -10.02 -1.13
N ILE A 83 -2.05 -11.15 -0.43
CA ILE A 83 -2.73 -11.24 0.87
C ILE A 83 -1.79 -11.96 1.85
N GLU A 84 -1.23 -11.20 2.78
CA GLU A 84 -0.37 -11.75 3.82
C GLU A 84 -0.98 -11.52 5.22
N VAL A 85 -0.74 -12.45 6.12
CA VAL A 85 -1.02 -12.33 7.55
C VAL A 85 0.23 -12.73 8.33
N ASP A 86 0.68 -11.86 9.24
CA ASP A 86 1.85 -12.06 10.08
C ASP A 86 3.12 -12.42 9.26
N GLY A 87 3.28 -11.75 8.10
CA GLY A 87 4.43 -11.92 7.20
C GLY A 87 4.42 -13.21 6.40
N LYS A 88 3.28 -13.92 6.33
CA LYS A 88 3.10 -15.13 5.53
C LYS A 88 1.98 -14.93 4.53
N GLU A 89 2.21 -15.35 3.30
CA GLU A 89 1.18 -15.42 2.27
C GLU A 89 0.00 -16.28 2.75
N ILE A 90 -1.20 -15.92 2.33
CA ILE A 90 -2.39 -16.75 2.53
C ILE A 90 -2.18 -18.15 1.94
N SER A 91 -2.58 -19.20 2.65
CA SER A 91 -2.50 -20.57 2.14
C SER A 91 -3.40 -20.78 0.93
N ASP A 92 -3.11 -21.80 0.10
CA ASP A 92 -3.94 -22.15 -1.04
C ASP A 92 -5.36 -22.52 -0.61
N GLU A 93 -5.49 -23.18 0.53
CA GLU A 93 -6.76 -23.59 1.12
C GLU A 93 -7.57 -22.37 1.59
N ASP A 94 -6.95 -21.46 2.36
CA ASP A 94 -7.63 -20.25 2.84
C ASP A 94 -7.99 -19.32 1.69
N PHE A 95 -7.09 -19.18 0.69
CA PHE A 95 -7.36 -18.39 -0.52
C PHE A 95 -8.58 -18.94 -1.28
N ALA A 96 -8.62 -20.25 -1.50
CA ALA A 96 -9.77 -20.91 -2.12
C ALA A 96 -11.06 -20.75 -1.31
N LEU A 97 -10.97 -20.84 0.02
CA LEU A 97 -12.10 -20.68 0.93
C LEU A 97 -12.69 -19.26 0.84
N VAL A 98 -11.87 -18.20 0.99
CA VAL A 98 -12.37 -16.82 1.00
C VAL A 98 -12.85 -16.39 -0.39
N VAL A 99 -12.15 -16.75 -1.47
CA VAL A 99 -12.61 -16.43 -2.83
C VAL A 99 -13.90 -17.19 -3.18
N THR A 100 -14.08 -18.44 -2.68
CA THR A 100 -15.37 -19.15 -2.85
C THR A 100 -16.51 -18.45 -2.13
N ALA A 101 -16.28 -17.93 -0.92
CA ALA A 101 -17.28 -17.15 -0.19
C ALA A 101 -17.63 -15.85 -0.91
N VAL A 102 -16.61 -15.12 -1.39
CA VAL A 102 -16.81 -13.90 -2.20
C VAL A 102 -17.56 -14.19 -3.49
N ARG A 103 -17.24 -15.28 -4.21
CA ARG A 103 -17.98 -15.69 -5.41
C ARG A 103 -19.48 -15.85 -5.14
N ARG A 104 -19.85 -16.51 -4.04
CA ARG A 104 -21.28 -16.65 -3.65
C ARG A 104 -21.93 -15.30 -3.41
N ALA A 105 -21.20 -14.37 -2.77
CA ALA A 105 -21.68 -13.01 -2.59
C ALA A 105 -21.83 -12.26 -3.92
N VAL A 106 -20.90 -12.44 -4.87
CA VAL A 106 -21.00 -11.92 -6.24
C VAL A 106 -22.28 -12.42 -6.92
N GLU A 107 -22.53 -13.73 -6.88
CA GLU A 107 -23.73 -14.34 -7.45
C GLU A 107 -25.01 -13.74 -6.82
N SER A 108 -25.00 -13.48 -5.51
CA SER A 108 -26.12 -12.87 -4.78
C SER A 108 -26.36 -11.41 -5.18
N VAL A 109 -25.32 -10.57 -5.22
CA VAL A 109 -25.48 -9.14 -5.57
C VAL A 109 -25.87 -8.96 -7.03
N MET A 110 -25.34 -9.79 -7.93
CA MET A 110 -25.75 -9.80 -9.35
C MET A 110 -27.24 -10.17 -9.51
N ALA A 111 -27.72 -11.13 -8.75
CA ALA A 111 -29.15 -11.50 -8.75
C ALA A 111 -30.05 -10.35 -8.23
N LYS A 112 -29.49 -9.40 -7.46
CA LYS A 112 -30.18 -8.18 -6.98
C LYS A 112 -30.03 -6.99 -7.95
N GLY A 113 -29.29 -7.13 -9.05
CA GLY A 113 -29.12 -6.11 -10.10
C GLY A 113 -27.80 -5.36 -10.11
N THR A 114 -26.87 -5.69 -9.21
CA THR A 114 -25.49 -5.14 -9.27
C THR A 114 -24.74 -5.71 -10.47
N ASP A 115 -23.99 -4.87 -11.17
CA ASP A 115 -23.11 -5.31 -12.28
C ASP A 115 -22.03 -6.30 -11.78
N GLN A 116 -21.48 -7.08 -12.72
CA GLN A 116 -20.42 -8.03 -12.43
C GLN A 116 -19.20 -7.35 -11.80
N PRO A 117 -18.84 -7.69 -10.54
CA PRO A 117 -17.60 -7.21 -9.93
C PRO A 117 -16.36 -7.63 -10.71
N THR A 118 -15.37 -6.74 -10.76
CA THR A 118 -14.08 -6.98 -11.40
C THR A 118 -13.22 -7.96 -10.59
N GLN A 119 -12.17 -8.49 -11.22
CA GLN A 119 -11.19 -9.35 -10.54
C GLN A 119 -10.58 -8.66 -9.30
N PHE A 120 -10.24 -7.35 -9.41
CA PHE A 120 -9.64 -6.61 -8.31
C PHE A 120 -10.62 -6.37 -7.17
N GLU A 121 -11.89 -6.10 -7.45
CA GLU A 121 -12.95 -5.99 -6.42
C GLU A 121 -13.14 -7.32 -5.67
N VAL A 122 -13.12 -8.44 -6.38
CA VAL A 122 -13.20 -9.79 -5.77
C VAL A 122 -11.99 -10.05 -4.88
N LEU A 123 -10.77 -9.73 -5.33
CA LEU A 123 -9.55 -9.89 -4.54
C LEU A 123 -9.52 -8.97 -3.32
N THR A 124 -9.98 -7.73 -3.46
CA THR A 124 -10.09 -6.78 -2.35
C THR A 124 -11.08 -7.28 -1.29
N ALA A 125 -12.26 -7.75 -1.71
CA ALA A 125 -13.24 -8.33 -0.79
C ALA A 125 -12.73 -9.60 -0.12
N ALA A 126 -11.99 -10.46 -0.84
CA ALA A 126 -11.37 -11.66 -0.29
C ALA A 126 -10.30 -11.33 0.77
N ALA A 127 -9.48 -10.29 0.54
CA ALA A 127 -8.51 -9.83 1.52
C ALA A 127 -9.19 -9.33 2.80
N PHE A 128 -10.19 -8.46 2.70
CA PHE A 128 -10.91 -7.98 3.88
C PHE A 128 -11.62 -9.10 4.62
N LEU A 129 -12.24 -10.04 3.91
CA LEU A 129 -12.87 -11.21 4.52
C LEU A 129 -11.84 -12.07 5.28
N HIS A 130 -10.69 -12.33 4.68
CA HIS A 130 -9.61 -13.08 5.32
C HIS A 130 -9.11 -12.37 6.58
N PHE A 131 -8.84 -11.08 6.50
CA PHE A 131 -8.37 -10.27 7.63
C PHE A 131 -9.37 -10.25 8.78
N ALA A 132 -10.66 -10.13 8.48
CA ALA A 132 -11.72 -10.18 9.50
C ALA A 132 -11.79 -11.55 10.18
N LEU A 133 -11.68 -12.66 9.43
CA LEU A 133 -11.65 -14.03 9.96
C LEU A 133 -10.44 -14.28 10.86
N GLN A 134 -9.28 -13.70 10.50
CA GLN A 134 -8.04 -13.80 11.26
C GLN A 134 -8.02 -12.92 12.51
N LYS A 135 -8.98 -12.01 12.70
CA LYS A 135 -9.09 -11.08 13.86
C LYS A 135 -7.81 -10.26 14.06
N LEU A 136 -7.39 -9.55 13.02
CA LEU A 136 -6.16 -8.77 13.02
C LEU A 136 -6.27 -7.51 13.89
N ASP A 137 -5.13 -7.07 14.44
CA ASP A 137 -5.01 -5.74 15.07
C ASP A 137 -5.03 -4.63 14.02
N TYR A 138 -4.25 -4.82 12.93
CA TYR A 138 -4.11 -3.87 11.83
C TYR A 138 -4.04 -4.58 10.47
N ALA A 139 -4.39 -3.84 9.42
CA ALA A 139 -4.06 -4.20 8.05
C ALA A 139 -3.49 -3.00 7.30
N VAL A 140 -2.38 -3.20 6.56
CA VAL A 140 -1.80 -2.19 5.68
C VAL A 140 -2.25 -2.49 4.26
N ILE A 141 -3.00 -1.52 3.68
CA ILE A 141 -3.71 -1.70 2.43
C ILE A 141 -3.09 -0.83 1.35
N GLU A 142 -2.50 -1.44 0.33
CA GLU A 142 -2.03 -0.77 -0.86
C GLU A 142 -3.17 -0.54 -1.85
N VAL A 143 -3.32 0.69 -2.35
CA VAL A 143 -4.23 1.04 -3.44
C VAL A 143 -3.77 0.40 -4.74
N GLY A 144 -4.68 -0.20 -5.47
CA GLY A 144 -4.36 -0.78 -6.78
C GLY A 144 -4.11 0.29 -7.84
N LEU A 145 -5.03 1.24 -7.99
CA LEU A 145 -4.93 2.29 -9.00
C LEU A 145 -5.57 3.60 -8.53
N GLY A 146 -4.84 4.72 -8.68
CA GLY A 146 -5.36 6.05 -8.34
C GLY A 146 -5.62 6.21 -6.84
N GLY A 147 -6.85 6.13 -6.41
CA GLY A 147 -7.28 6.23 -5.01
C GLY A 147 -8.77 6.44 -4.87
N LEU A 148 -9.32 7.53 -5.44
CA LEU A 148 -10.72 7.93 -5.28
C LEU A 148 -11.72 6.81 -5.62
N TRP A 149 -11.51 6.13 -6.73
CA TRP A 149 -12.38 5.08 -7.25
C TRP A 149 -11.78 3.68 -7.13
N ASP A 150 -10.73 3.54 -6.32
CA ASP A 150 -10.13 2.24 -6.05
C ASP A 150 -10.99 1.43 -5.07
N SER A 151 -11.16 0.14 -5.34
CA SER A 151 -11.99 -0.73 -4.49
C SER A 151 -11.51 -0.83 -3.04
N THR A 152 -10.25 -0.48 -2.76
CA THR A 152 -9.74 -0.39 -1.38
C THR A 152 -10.22 0.86 -0.63
N ASN A 153 -10.77 1.87 -1.34
CA ASN A 153 -11.17 3.16 -0.76
C ASN A 153 -12.46 3.13 0.07
N VAL A 154 -13.01 1.95 0.31
CA VAL A 154 -14.15 1.67 1.21
C VAL A 154 -13.81 1.81 2.70
N ILE A 155 -12.52 1.88 3.04
CA ILE A 155 -12.03 1.93 4.43
C ILE A 155 -11.93 3.36 4.96
N THR A 156 -12.00 3.50 6.29
CA THR A 156 -11.59 4.69 7.03
C THR A 156 -10.33 4.34 7.82
N PRO A 157 -9.13 4.67 7.31
CA PRO A 157 -7.88 4.25 7.93
C PRO A 157 -7.53 5.11 9.15
N VAL A 158 -6.60 4.64 9.99
CA VAL A 158 -6.02 5.44 11.07
C VAL A 158 -5.00 6.47 10.55
N VAL A 159 -4.38 6.18 9.39
CA VAL A 159 -3.46 7.07 8.66
C VAL A 159 -3.64 6.82 7.16
N SER A 160 -3.73 7.88 6.37
CA SER A 160 -3.63 7.85 4.90
C SER A 160 -2.23 8.23 4.46
N VAL A 161 -1.66 7.51 3.49
CA VAL A 161 -0.31 7.75 2.97
C VAL A 161 -0.35 7.95 1.46
N ILE A 162 0.24 9.04 0.98
CA ILE A 162 0.44 9.33 -0.44
C ILE A 162 1.95 9.41 -0.68
N THR A 163 2.58 8.36 -1.22
CA THR A 163 4.05 8.27 -1.30
C THR A 163 4.64 9.36 -2.17
N ASN A 164 4.26 9.40 -3.44
CA ASN A 164 4.61 10.44 -4.40
C ASN A 164 3.58 10.48 -5.53
N VAL A 165 3.67 11.49 -6.37
CA VAL A 165 2.81 11.62 -7.56
C VAL A 165 3.66 12.02 -8.74
N SER A 166 3.55 11.27 -9.83
CA SER A 166 4.12 11.58 -11.15
C SER A 166 3.20 11.04 -12.25
N LEU A 167 3.49 11.36 -13.49
CA LEU A 167 2.72 10.86 -14.63
C LEU A 167 2.82 9.34 -14.70
N ASP A 168 1.69 8.68 -14.57
CA ASP A 168 1.51 7.24 -14.71
C ASP A 168 0.02 6.94 -14.92
N HIS A 169 -0.31 5.87 -15.63
CA HIS A 169 -1.70 5.48 -15.92
C HIS A 169 -2.55 6.66 -16.44
N THR A 170 -1.99 7.46 -17.36
CA THR A 170 -2.61 8.70 -17.84
C THR A 170 -3.91 8.50 -18.61
N ASP A 171 -4.20 7.27 -19.02
CA ASP A 171 -5.47 6.84 -19.63
C ASP A 171 -6.58 6.63 -18.59
N ARG A 172 -6.26 6.55 -17.28
CA ARG A 172 -7.19 6.21 -16.21
C ARG A 172 -7.22 7.22 -15.06
N CYS A 173 -6.06 7.73 -14.66
CA CYS A 173 -5.92 8.58 -13.47
C CYS A 173 -5.91 10.08 -13.78
N GLY A 174 -5.78 10.46 -15.06
CA GLY A 174 -5.71 11.86 -15.48
C GLY A 174 -4.47 12.13 -16.33
N LYS A 175 -4.51 13.21 -17.10
CA LYS A 175 -3.47 13.57 -18.08
C LYS A 175 -2.38 14.50 -17.50
N THR A 176 -2.64 15.08 -16.34
CA THR A 176 -1.70 15.98 -15.65
C THR A 176 -1.37 15.43 -14.25
N VAL A 177 -0.28 15.95 -13.68
CA VAL A 177 0.15 15.58 -12.31
C VAL A 177 -0.92 15.97 -11.29
N GLU A 178 -1.59 17.12 -11.48
CA GLU A 178 -2.67 17.59 -10.62
C GLU A 178 -3.89 16.67 -10.67
N GLU A 179 -4.30 16.21 -11.86
CA GLU A 179 -5.42 15.29 -12.01
C GLU A 179 -5.13 13.96 -11.32
N ILE A 180 -3.91 13.43 -11.49
CA ILE A 180 -3.46 12.19 -10.82
C ILE A 180 -3.40 12.41 -9.29
N ALA A 181 -2.92 13.58 -8.84
CA ALA A 181 -2.88 13.93 -7.42
C ALA A 181 -4.30 14.02 -6.84
N MET A 182 -5.27 14.54 -7.57
CA MET A 182 -6.67 14.59 -7.16
C MET A 182 -7.26 13.19 -6.97
N GLN A 183 -6.98 12.27 -7.88
CA GLN A 183 -7.39 10.87 -7.75
C GLN A 183 -6.78 10.21 -6.49
N LYS A 184 -5.49 10.46 -6.24
CA LYS A 184 -4.82 9.89 -5.05
C LYS A 184 -5.30 10.55 -3.76
N ALA A 185 -5.57 11.85 -3.77
CA ALA A 185 -6.13 12.56 -2.62
C ALA A 185 -7.53 12.05 -2.20
N GLY A 186 -8.21 11.28 -3.06
CA GLY A 186 -9.49 10.63 -2.74
C GLY A 186 -9.44 9.63 -1.59
N ILE A 187 -8.25 9.16 -1.16
CA ILE A 187 -8.12 8.31 0.03
C ILE A 187 -8.09 9.10 1.35
N ILE A 188 -8.06 10.43 1.29
CA ILE A 188 -8.08 11.28 2.48
C ILE A 188 -9.47 11.27 3.10
N LYS A 189 -9.56 10.96 4.38
CA LYS A 189 -10.82 10.85 5.13
C LYS A 189 -10.92 11.95 6.20
N ASP A 190 -12.15 12.22 6.64
CA ASP A 190 -12.44 13.30 7.59
C ASP A 190 -11.65 13.13 8.91
N GLY A 191 -10.82 14.10 9.25
CA GLY A 191 -10.00 14.12 10.46
C GLY A 191 -8.83 13.12 10.50
N VAL A 192 -8.65 12.27 9.47
CA VAL A 192 -7.60 11.25 9.44
C VAL A 192 -6.27 11.87 9.01
N PRO A 193 -5.16 11.68 9.77
CA PRO A 193 -3.86 12.23 9.39
C PRO A 193 -3.36 11.67 8.06
N VAL A 194 -2.72 12.55 7.28
CA VAL A 194 -2.16 12.26 5.96
C VAL A 194 -0.65 12.46 5.98
N VAL A 195 0.10 11.49 5.48
CA VAL A 195 1.56 11.61 5.28
C VAL A 195 1.84 11.57 3.79
N THR A 196 2.63 12.52 3.29
CA THR A 196 2.96 12.57 1.87
C THR A 196 4.39 13.02 1.59
N ALA A 197 4.98 12.46 0.52
CA ALA A 197 6.18 12.96 -0.11
C ALA A 197 5.90 13.45 -1.54
N ALA A 198 4.66 13.77 -1.86
CA ALA A 198 4.32 14.49 -3.08
C ALA A 198 4.91 15.92 -3.03
N GLU A 199 5.31 16.42 -4.19
CA GLU A 199 5.94 17.73 -4.36
C GLU A 199 5.40 18.46 -5.59
N GLY A 200 5.82 19.72 -5.78
CA GLY A 200 5.45 20.53 -6.93
C GLY A 200 3.93 20.67 -7.11
N GLU A 201 3.47 20.48 -8.33
CA GLU A 201 2.06 20.61 -8.75
C GLU A 201 1.13 19.61 -8.06
N ALA A 202 1.66 18.46 -7.63
CA ALA A 202 0.87 17.45 -6.93
C ALA A 202 0.41 17.89 -5.52
N LEU A 203 1.09 18.83 -4.89
CA LEU A 203 0.75 19.26 -3.52
C LEU A 203 -0.56 20.03 -3.45
N GLY A 204 -0.90 20.83 -4.46
CA GLY A 204 -2.11 21.66 -4.46
C GLY A 204 -3.39 20.84 -4.20
N PRO A 205 -3.70 19.83 -5.00
CA PRO A 205 -4.87 18.95 -4.80
C PRO A 205 -4.86 18.23 -3.44
N ILE A 206 -3.70 17.74 -2.97
CA ILE A 206 -3.57 17.04 -1.68
C ILE A 206 -3.85 18.00 -0.52
N GLN A 207 -3.29 19.22 -0.56
CA GLN A 207 -3.53 20.24 0.46
C GLN A 207 -5.00 20.68 0.50
N ALA A 208 -5.60 20.91 -0.68
CA ALA A 208 -7.01 21.29 -0.78
C ALA A 208 -7.93 20.21 -0.20
N MET A 209 -7.68 18.93 -0.54
CA MET A 209 -8.47 17.82 -0.01
C MET A 209 -8.24 17.65 1.51
N SER A 210 -7.01 17.78 1.99
CA SER A 210 -6.70 17.69 3.42
C SER A 210 -7.40 18.81 4.22
N LEU A 211 -7.42 20.03 3.68
CA LEU A 211 -8.15 21.14 4.29
C LEU A 211 -9.67 20.87 4.29
N PHE A 212 -10.22 20.44 3.18
CA PHE A 212 -11.65 20.12 3.03
C PHE A 212 -12.09 19.03 4.02
N LYS A 213 -11.24 18.02 4.22
CA LYS A 213 -11.45 16.88 5.14
C LYS A 213 -11.00 17.15 6.57
N GLN A 214 -10.52 18.36 6.88
CA GLN A 214 -9.94 18.70 8.18
C GLN A 214 -8.89 17.69 8.65
N ALA A 215 -8.16 17.11 7.70
CA ALA A 215 -7.16 16.06 7.90
C ALA A 215 -5.78 16.68 8.17
N PRO A 216 -5.11 16.38 9.29
CA PRO A 216 -3.76 16.86 9.56
C PRO A 216 -2.79 16.34 8.48
N LEU A 217 -2.05 17.27 7.82
CA LEU A 217 -1.18 16.94 6.69
C LEU A 217 0.30 17.08 7.06
N TYR A 218 1.05 15.98 6.91
CA TYR A 218 2.49 15.88 7.16
C TYR A 218 3.22 15.72 5.82
N ILE A 219 3.93 16.77 5.40
CA ILE A 219 4.59 16.84 4.10
C ILE A 219 6.11 16.64 4.30
N TYR A 220 6.70 15.71 3.53
CA TYR A 220 8.16 15.56 3.44
C TYR A 220 8.80 16.88 2.95
N GLY A 221 9.94 17.24 3.51
CA GLY A 221 10.60 18.53 3.26
C GLY A 221 10.03 19.72 4.05
N LYS A 222 8.89 19.54 4.77
CA LYS A 222 8.30 20.58 5.63
C LYS A 222 8.13 20.09 7.06
N ALA A 223 7.34 19.03 7.28
CA ALA A 223 7.08 18.46 8.59
C ALA A 223 8.14 17.45 9.03
N PHE A 224 8.80 16.81 8.08
CA PHE A 224 9.88 15.85 8.31
C PHE A 224 10.80 15.74 7.09
N THR A 225 12.04 15.29 7.31
CA THR A 225 13.08 15.11 6.28
C THR A 225 13.90 13.87 6.57
N GLY A 226 14.52 13.30 5.52
CA GLY A 226 15.52 12.23 5.63
C GLY A 226 16.84 12.68 5.01
N GLN A 227 17.93 12.62 5.77
CA GLN A 227 19.28 12.95 5.29
C GLN A 227 20.14 11.70 5.23
N GLU A 228 20.66 11.36 4.05
CA GLU A 228 21.59 10.23 3.85
C GLU A 228 22.83 10.43 4.72
N VAL A 229 23.23 9.38 5.45
CA VAL A 229 24.48 9.29 6.22
C VAL A 229 25.44 8.39 5.50
N SER A 230 24.98 7.22 5.04
CA SER A 230 25.76 6.27 4.25
C SER A 230 24.85 5.48 3.31
N SER A 231 25.41 4.99 2.20
CA SER A 231 24.65 4.25 1.17
C SER A 231 25.56 3.22 0.51
N SER A 232 25.03 2.01 0.27
CA SER A 232 25.64 0.93 -0.48
C SER A 232 24.57 0.05 -1.13
N MET A 233 24.98 -0.95 -1.92
CA MET A 233 24.05 -1.95 -2.48
C MET A 233 23.46 -2.91 -1.44
N GLU A 234 24.07 -3.00 -0.25
CA GLU A 234 23.59 -3.81 0.88
C GLU A 234 22.61 -3.06 1.78
N GLY A 235 22.45 -1.75 1.54
CA GLY A 235 21.56 -0.89 2.32
C GLY A 235 22.13 0.50 2.59
N GLN A 236 21.44 1.25 3.41
CA GLN A 236 21.77 2.64 3.70
C GLN A 236 21.35 3.04 5.11
N THR A 237 22.04 4.04 5.66
CA THR A 237 21.68 4.69 6.92
C THR A 237 21.32 6.14 6.64
N PHE A 238 20.25 6.63 7.27
CA PHE A 238 19.84 8.03 7.16
C PHE A 238 19.33 8.56 8.50
N THR A 239 19.42 9.90 8.68
CA THR A 239 18.82 10.59 9.81
C THR A 239 17.43 11.08 9.43
N LEU A 240 16.40 10.64 10.15
CA LEU A 240 15.04 11.21 10.10
C LEU A 240 14.94 12.37 11.08
N SER A 241 14.48 13.53 10.61
CA SER A 241 14.20 14.71 11.41
C SER A 241 12.72 15.10 11.28
N ALA A 242 12.03 15.31 12.42
CA ALA A 242 10.63 15.73 12.46
C ALA A 242 10.39 16.60 13.74
N GLY A 243 10.44 17.92 13.61
CA GLY A 243 10.50 18.83 14.75
C GLY A 243 11.73 18.54 15.62
N ASP A 244 11.54 18.31 16.92
CA ASP A 244 12.62 17.96 17.87
C ASP A 244 13.02 16.49 17.80
N TYR A 245 12.35 15.68 17.00
CA TYR A 245 12.70 14.28 16.81
C TYR A 245 13.81 14.13 15.79
N HIS A 246 14.93 13.50 16.20
CA HIS A 246 16.04 13.13 15.34
C HIS A 246 16.47 11.70 15.65
N SER A 247 16.51 10.83 14.63
CA SER A 247 16.93 9.44 14.82
C SER A 247 17.52 8.85 13.54
N ASN A 248 18.51 7.97 13.70
CA ASN A 248 19.13 7.27 12.58
C ASN A 248 18.42 5.95 12.30
N TYR A 249 18.15 5.67 11.04
CA TYR A 249 17.51 4.45 10.58
C TYR A 249 18.39 3.70 9.59
N ASP A 250 18.52 2.40 9.80
CA ASP A 250 19.18 1.48 8.87
C ASP A 250 18.13 0.83 7.97
N VAL A 251 18.32 0.90 6.65
CA VAL A 251 17.40 0.41 5.63
C VAL A 251 18.14 -0.56 4.72
N LYS A 252 17.65 -1.78 4.60
CA LYS A 252 18.26 -2.78 3.71
C LYS A 252 17.87 -2.62 2.23
N LEU A 253 16.84 -1.84 1.94
CA LEU A 253 16.47 -1.53 0.58
C LEU A 253 17.40 -0.44 0.03
N PRO A 254 18.17 -0.70 -1.06
CA PRO A 254 19.11 0.28 -1.60
C PRO A 254 18.41 1.38 -2.41
N GLY A 255 19.11 2.49 -2.62
CA GLY A 255 18.69 3.62 -3.43
C GLY A 255 18.09 4.78 -2.62
N ALA A 256 18.47 6.02 -2.96
CA ALA A 256 18.11 7.23 -2.23
C ALA A 256 16.59 7.42 -2.06
N HIS A 257 15.78 6.94 -3.03
CA HIS A 257 14.31 6.97 -2.94
C HIS A 257 13.76 6.14 -1.78
N GLN A 258 14.49 5.14 -1.31
CA GLN A 258 14.07 4.33 -0.15
C GLN A 258 14.25 5.10 1.17
N ILE A 259 15.13 6.10 1.24
CA ILE A 259 15.20 7.03 2.39
C ILE A 259 13.88 7.78 2.52
N LEU A 260 13.38 8.33 1.41
CA LEU A 260 12.10 9.03 1.36
C LEU A 260 10.94 8.10 1.72
N ASN A 261 10.88 6.90 1.11
CA ASN A 261 9.86 5.90 1.42
C ASN A 261 9.87 5.51 2.89
N THR A 262 11.08 5.33 3.47
CA THR A 262 11.25 4.96 4.88
C THR A 262 10.81 6.10 5.81
N ALA A 263 11.19 7.34 5.51
CA ALA A 263 10.75 8.50 6.28
C ALA A 263 9.22 8.62 6.33
N VAL A 264 8.55 8.41 5.17
CA VAL A 264 7.09 8.37 5.08
C VAL A 264 6.51 7.23 5.92
N ALA A 265 7.07 6.02 5.82
CA ALA A 265 6.59 4.85 6.55
C ALA A 265 6.73 5.03 8.08
N VAL A 266 7.89 5.52 8.55
CA VAL A 266 8.15 5.78 9.98
C VAL A 266 7.20 6.84 10.52
N VAL A 267 7.00 7.95 9.80
CA VAL A 267 6.07 9.01 10.25
C VAL A 267 4.63 8.49 10.29
N ALA A 268 4.21 7.69 9.31
CA ALA A 268 2.88 7.05 9.32
C ALA A 268 2.71 6.10 10.52
N ALA A 269 3.71 5.27 10.82
CA ALA A 269 3.69 4.38 11.99
C ALA A 269 3.71 5.17 13.32
N LYS A 270 4.48 6.28 13.41
CA LYS A 270 4.45 7.20 14.58
C LYS A 270 3.09 7.86 14.77
N LEU A 271 2.36 8.15 13.72
CA LEU A 271 0.98 8.66 13.85
C LEU A 271 0.04 7.55 14.33
N ALA A 272 0.18 6.33 13.84
CA ALA A 272 -0.60 5.18 14.31
C ALA A 272 -0.30 4.84 15.78
N SER A 273 0.94 5.06 16.25
CA SER A 273 1.33 4.81 17.66
C SER A 273 0.55 5.66 18.68
N LYS A 274 -0.05 6.78 18.25
CA LYS A 274 -0.95 7.57 19.11
C LYS A 274 -2.22 6.81 19.51
N GLN A 275 -2.58 5.78 18.75
CA GLN A 275 -3.74 4.93 19.03
C GLN A 275 -3.34 3.56 19.59
N ASP A 276 -2.05 3.18 19.52
CA ASP A 276 -1.56 1.89 20.00
C ASP A 276 -0.10 1.99 20.47
N SER A 277 0.10 2.02 21.77
CA SER A 277 1.42 2.19 22.41
C SER A 277 2.39 1.02 22.19
N ARG A 278 1.94 -0.11 21.65
CA ARG A 278 2.82 -1.22 21.25
C ARG A 278 3.76 -0.79 20.12
N ILE A 279 3.35 0.19 19.28
CA ILE A 279 4.16 0.76 18.20
C ILE A 279 5.16 1.75 18.85
N ASN A 280 6.30 1.27 19.30
CA ASN A 280 7.30 2.04 20.01
C ASN A 280 8.57 2.29 19.17
N GLU A 281 9.52 3.09 19.69
CA GLU A 281 10.74 3.44 18.95
C GLU A 281 11.57 2.22 18.53
N LEU A 282 11.69 1.21 19.40
CA LEU A 282 12.39 -0.04 19.05
C LEU A 282 11.77 -0.71 17.83
N ALA A 283 10.43 -0.78 17.81
CA ALA A 283 9.70 -1.38 16.69
C ALA A 283 9.89 -0.58 15.38
N LEU A 284 9.93 0.76 15.45
CA LEU A 284 10.22 1.60 14.29
C LEU A 284 11.58 1.25 13.67
N HIS A 285 12.63 1.18 14.48
CA HIS A 285 13.98 0.87 14.01
C HIS A 285 14.10 -0.56 13.47
N GLN A 286 13.66 -1.54 14.25
CA GLN A 286 13.79 -2.95 13.88
C GLN A 286 12.90 -3.30 12.69
N GLY A 287 11.67 -2.79 12.63
CA GLY A 287 10.75 -3.04 11.53
C GLY A 287 11.30 -2.54 10.19
N VAL A 288 11.87 -1.35 10.17
CA VAL A 288 12.56 -0.81 8.98
C VAL A 288 13.77 -1.66 8.61
N ALA A 289 14.66 -1.96 9.56
CA ALA A 289 15.89 -2.71 9.30
C ALA A 289 15.64 -4.15 8.83
N LEU A 290 14.51 -4.75 9.19
CA LEU A 290 14.11 -6.10 8.79
C LEU A 290 13.35 -6.14 7.46
N THR A 291 12.95 -4.97 6.91
CA THR A 291 12.13 -4.92 5.71
C THR A 291 12.87 -5.45 4.50
N LYS A 292 12.21 -6.37 3.80
CA LYS A 292 12.60 -6.87 2.48
C LYS A 292 11.43 -6.64 1.53
N TRP A 293 11.72 -6.30 0.30
CA TRP A 293 10.70 -6.15 -0.75
C TRP A 293 11.28 -6.62 -2.08
N PRO A 294 10.93 -7.83 -2.56
CA PRO A 294 11.46 -8.39 -3.79
C PRO A 294 11.24 -7.47 -5.00
N GLY A 295 12.17 -7.50 -5.95
CA GLY A 295 12.10 -6.71 -7.17
C GLY A 295 12.31 -5.19 -6.96
N ARG A 296 13.01 -4.76 -5.92
CA ARG A 296 13.42 -3.36 -5.70
C ARG A 296 14.93 -3.28 -5.52
N LEU A 297 15.65 -3.02 -6.64
CA LEU A 297 17.12 -3.09 -6.72
C LEU A 297 17.66 -4.38 -6.09
N GLU A 298 16.93 -5.47 -6.26
CA GLU A 298 17.27 -6.76 -5.66
C GLU A 298 18.40 -7.42 -6.40
N ARG A 299 19.54 -7.58 -5.72
CA ARG A 299 20.70 -8.30 -6.26
C ARG A 299 20.52 -9.80 -6.08
N ILE A 300 20.22 -10.51 -7.17
CA ILE A 300 19.99 -11.97 -7.17
C ILE A 300 21.24 -12.79 -7.47
N SER A 301 22.29 -12.18 -8.05
CA SER A 301 23.59 -12.82 -8.33
C SER A 301 24.70 -11.79 -8.28
N GLN A 302 25.91 -12.23 -7.92
CA GLN A 302 27.11 -11.39 -7.89
C GLN A 302 28.09 -11.71 -9.03
N LYS A 303 27.96 -12.86 -9.69
CA LYS A 303 28.86 -13.28 -10.78
C LYS A 303 28.08 -14.03 -11.86
N PRO A 304 27.64 -13.37 -12.93
CA PRO A 304 27.63 -11.90 -13.11
C PRO A 304 26.70 -11.20 -12.11
N ASP A 305 26.87 -9.88 -11.94
CA ASP A 305 25.89 -9.07 -11.19
C ASP A 305 24.57 -9.07 -11.93
N VAL A 306 23.50 -9.54 -11.23
CA VAL A 306 22.14 -9.51 -11.74
C VAL A 306 21.25 -8.81 -10.73
N ILE A 307 20.61 -7.72 -11.17
CA ILE A 307 19.73 -6.90 -10.35
C ILE A 307 18.32 -6.95 -10.94
N LEU A 308 17.33 -7.20 -10.11
CA LEU A 308 15.91 -7.11 -10.46
C LEU A 308 15.31 -5.83 -9.90
N ASP A 309 14.57 -5.12 -10.76
CA ASP A 309 13.80 -3.93 -10.35
C ASP A 309 12.48 -3.84 -11.12
N GLY A 310 11.43 -3.39 -10.43
CA GLY A 310 10.09 -3.22 -10.98
C GLY A 310 9.83 -1.85 -11.61
N ALA A 311 10.86 -1.06 -11.94
CA ALA A 311 10.69 0.22 -12.64
C ALA A 311 10.04 0.02 -14.01
N HIS A 312 8.91 0.69 -14.25
CA HIS A 312 8.09 0.54 -15.47
C HIS A 312 7.50 1.86 -15.98
N ASN A 313 7.88 2.99 -15.36
CA ASN A 313 7.51 4.33 -15.80
C ASN A 313 8.74 5.24 -15.82
N PRO A 314 8.68 6.43 -16.48
CA PRO A 314 9.84 7.31 -16.61
C PRO A 314 10.48 7.72 -15.28
N ALA A 315 9.67 8.03 -14.26
CA ALA A 315 10.17 8.40 -12.94
C ALA A 315 10.88 7.23 -12.25
N GLY A 316 10.33 6.00 -12.33
CA GLY A 316 10.98 4.79 -11.83
C GLY A 316 12.30 4.50 -12.54
N ALA A 317 12.34 4.62 -13.87
CA ALA A 317 13.55 4.42 -14.67
C ALA A 317 14.66 5.42 -14.30
N ALA A 318 14.31 6.70 -14.09
CA ALA A 318 15.25 7.73 -13.66
C ALA A 318 15.87 7.41 -12.28
N VAL A 319 15.04 6.95 -11.34
CA VAL A 319 15.47 6.54 -9.99
C VAL A 319 16.37 5.32 -10.05
N LEU A 320 16.02 4.31 -10.85
CA LEU A 320 16.84 3.10 -11.07
C LEU A 320 18.21 3.50 -11.64
N ARG A 321 18.25 4.34 -12.68
CA ARG A 321 19.49 4.84 -13.27
C ARG A 321 20.38 5.52 -12.22
N ALA A 322 19.81 6.45 -11.45
CA ALA A 322 20.55 7.19 -10.42
C ALA A 322 21.11 6.26 -9.31
N ALA A 323 20.45 5.13 -9.04
CA ALA A 323 20.93 4.15 -8.08
C ALA A 323 22.07 3.25 -8.63
N LEU A 324 22.08 2.99 -9.95
CA LEU A 324 23.11 2.19 -10.61
C LEU A 324 24.38 3.00 -10.94
N ASP A 325 24.28 4.33 -11.02
CA ASP A 325 25.42 5.23 -11.25
C ASP A 325 26.24 5.53 -9.98
N LYS A 326 25.79 5.09 -8.79
CA LYS A 326 26.50 5.18 -7.50
C LYS A 326 27.33 3.92 -7.23
#